data_2b202e1e4f1b61afc742b67fc3554789
#
_entry.id   2b202e1e4f1b61afc742b67fc3554789
#
_cell.length_a   1.000
_cell.length_b   1.000
_cell.length_c   1.000
_cell.angle_alpha   90.00
_cell.angle_beta   90.00
_cell.angle_gamma   90.00
#
_symmetry.space_group_name_H-M   'P 1'
#
loop_
_entity.id
_entity.type
_entity.pdbx_description
1 polymer ?
#
loop_
_entity_poly.entity_id
_entity_poly.type
_entity_poly.pdbx_seq_one_letter_code
_entity_poly.pdbx_strand_id
1 'polypeptide(L)'
;KQITTFDWDAAVMPESNFAIGCAGNLLVIPERSHHKDLAAKFIDYVLSDDVQNYLGNAGGIPVAGDASKINDEKSKAMIEEYASYANDGKLSYYPDYAASNLTDAVPAEFQELVNGTKKPADVLKGIHEKYDVGVEDMGVKTN
;
A
#
# COMPACT_ATOMS: atom_id res chain seq x y z
N LYS A 1 -2.45 8.77 13.91
CA LYS A 1 -3.31 9.56 14.79
C LYS A 1 -4.68 8.96 14.73
N GLN A 2 -5.21 8.54 15.87
CA GLN A 2 -6.47 7.80 15.90
C GLN A 2 -7.65 8.71 15.58
N ILE A 3 -8.56 8.20 14.76
CA ILE A 3 -9.86 8.83 14.53
C ILE A 3 -10.70 8.55 15.76
N THR A 4 -11.11 9.62 16.48
CA THR A 4 -11.87 9.52 17.73
C THR A 4 -13.27 10.11 17.63
N THR A 5 -13.61 10.72 16.50
CA THR A 5 -14.86 11.46 16.29
C THR A 5 -15.97 10.63 15.69
N PHE A 6 -15.64 9.50 15.07
CA PHE A 6 -16.60 8.54 14.51
C PHE A 6 -16.04 7.13 14.56
N ASP A 7 -16.91 6.15 14.46
CA ASP A 7 -16.50 4.76 14.32
C ASP A 7 -16.13 4.44 12.88
N TRP A 8 -15.11 3.60 12.69
CA TRP A 8 -14.59 3.21 11.37
C TRP A 8 -14.18 1.75 11.37
N ASP A 9 -14.18 1.16 10.21
CA ASP A 9 -13.69 -0.18 9.98
C ASP A 9 -13.00 -0.26 8.61
N ALA A 10 -12.24 -1.33 8.39
CA ALA A 10 -11.59 -1.62 7.13
C ALA A 10 -12.13 -2.94 6.58
N ALA A 11 -12.41 -2.97 5.29
CA ALA A 11 -12.86 -4.18 4.62
C ALA A 11 -12.27 -4.25 3.21
N VAL A 12 -12.11 -5.46 2.70
CA VAL A 12 -11.83 -5.66 1.28
C VAL A 12 -13.06 -5.28 0.47
N MET A 13 -12.83 -4.76 -0.73
CA MET A 13 -13.91 -4.37 -1.64
C MET A 13 -14.89 -5.53 -1.82
N PRO A 14 -16.22 -5.29 -1.74
CA PRO A 14 -17.22 -6.31 -1.99
C PRO A 14 -16.98 -7.01 -3.35
N GLU A 15 -17.20 -8.32 -3.38
CA GLU A 15 -16.98 -9.16 -4.56
C GLU A 15 -15.51 -9.27 -5.02
N SER A 16 -14.55 -8.67 -4.29
CA SER A 16 -13.13 -8.82 -4.55
C SER A 16 -12.61 -10.11 -3.91
N ASN A 17 -11.82 -10.87 -4.69
CA ASN A 17 -11.15 -12.08 -4.20
C ASN A 17 -9.72 -11.80 -3.74
N PHE A 18 -9.30 -10.54 -3.70
CA PHE A 18 -7.93 -10.15 -3.37
C PHE A 18 -7.91 -8.82 -2.63
N ALA A 19 -6.88 -8.63 -1.82
CA ALA A 19 -6.53 -7.35 -1.23
C ALA A 19 -5.41 -6.70 -2.03
N ILE A 20 -5.39 -5.37 -2.06
CA ILE A 20 -4.28 -4.64 -2.67
C ILE A 20 -3.12 -4.66 -1.69
N GLY A 21 -2.04 -5.35 -2.08
CA GLY A 21 -0.76 -5.31 -1.41
C GLY A 21 0.15 -4.30 -2.08
N CYS A 22 0.97 -3.62 -1.31
CA CYS A 22 2.07 -2.87 -1.90
C CYS A 22 3.35 -3.13 -1.11
N ALA A 23 4.47 -3.23 -1.83
CA ALA A 23 5.79 -3.18 -1.24
C ALA A 23 6.13 -1.70 -0.97
N GLY A 24 5.45 -1.10 0.01
CA GLY A 24 5.48 0.34 0.26
C GLY A 24 6.87 0.89 0.53
N ASN A 25 7.67 0.16 1.31
CA ASN A 25 9.03 0.57 1.66
C ASN A 25 10.00 -0.60 1.41
N LEU A 26 10.49 -0.69 0.18
CA LEU A 26 11.49 -1.69 -0.18
C LEU A 26 12.85 -1.36 0.46
N LEU A 27 13.41 -2.33 1.18
CA LEU A 27 14.79 -2.27 1.65
C LEU A 27 15.68 -3.01 0.65
N VAL A 28 16.60 -2.30 0.04
CA VAL A 28 17.52 -2.87 -0.96
C VAL A 28 18.98 -2.60 -0.58
N ILE A 29 19.86 -3.54 -0.91
CA ILE A 29 21.30 -3.39 -0.74
C ILE A 29 21.92 -3.20 -2.13
N PRO A 30 22.36 -1.98 -2.49
CA PRO A 30 22.97 -1.75 -3.79
C PRO A 30 24.23 -2.61 -3.98
N GLU A 31 24.45 -3.12 -5.19
CA GLU A 31 25.63 -3.94 -5.52
C GLU A 31 26.95 -3.23 -5.18
N ARG A 32 27.01 -1.92 -5.36
CA ARG A 32 28.20 -1.09 -5.09
C ARG A 32 28.35 -0.69 -3.63
N SER A 33 27.49 -1.16 -2.71
CA SER A 33 27.64 -0.86 -1.28
C SER A 33 28.90 -1.49 -0.71
N HIS A 34 29.68 -0.72 0.02
CA HIS A 34 30.86 -1.18 0.75
C HIS A 34 30.53 -1.74 2.16
N HIS A 35 29.26 -1.68 2.57
CA HIS A 35 28.78 -2.08 3.89
C HIS A 35 27.60 -3.04 3.80
N LYS A 36 27.68 -4.04 2.89
CA LYS A 36 26.58 -4.99 2.65
C LYS A 36 26.18 -5.76 3.90
N ASP A 37 27.18 -6.19 4.69
CA ASP A 37 26.92 -6.94 5.93
C ASP A 37 26.19 -6.11 6.99
N LEU A 38 26.52 -4.82 7.10
CA LEU A 38 25.85 -3.91 8.00
C LEU A 38 24.43 -3.60 7.52
N ALA A 39 24.25 -3.43 6.22
CA ALA A 39 22.93 -3.22 5.61
C ALA A 39 22.03 -4.46 5.81
N ALA A 40 22.57 -5.67 5.66
CA ALA A 40 21.83 -6.90 5.95
C ALA A 40 21.41 -6.98 7.41
N LYS A 41 22.29 -6.68 8.36
CA LYS A 41 21.94 -6.63 9.79
C LYS A 41 20.88 -5.58 10.11
N PHE A 42 20.88 -4.45 9.40
CA PHE A 42 19.83 -3.45 9.55
C PHE A 42 18.49 -3.97 9.07
N ILE A 43 18.45 -4.68 7.92
CA ILE A 43 17.23 -5.32 7.42
C ILE A 43 16.72 -6.36 8.41
N ASP A 44 17.59 -7.22 8.93
CA ASP A 44 17.24 -8.22 9.96
C ASP A 44 16.65 -7.56 11.21
N TYR A 45 17.24 -6.43 11.64
CA TYR A 45 16.72 -5.66 12.78
C TYR A 45 15.33 -5.08 12.49
N VAL A 46 15.14 -4.47 11.31
CA VAL A 46 13.83 -3.91 10.92
C VAL A 46 12.76 -5.00 10.83
N LEU A 47 13.13 -6.19 10.39
CA LEU A 47 12.20 -7.33 10.26
C LEU A 47 12.06 -8.14 11.58
N SER A 48 12.73 -7.74 12.65
CA SER A 48 12.57 -8.40 13.95
C SER A 48 11.15 -8.20 14.52
N ASP A 49 10.68 -9.17 15.30
CA ASP A 49 9.35 -9.13 15.91
C ASP A 49 9.10 -7.84 16.71
N ASP A 50 10.10 -7.35 17.44
CA ASP A 50 9.95 -6.14 18.24
C ASP A 50 9.67 -4.90 17.38
N VAL A 51 10.42 -4.74 16.28
CA VAL A 51 10.24 -3.60 15.38
C VAL A 51 8.93 -3.74 14.59
N GLN A 52 8.61 -4.93 14.14
CA GLN A 52 7.36 -5.20 13.40
C GLN A 52 6.12 -5.03 14.29
N ASN A 53 6.16 -5.46 15.55
CA ASN A 53 5.09 -5.22 16.51
C ASN A 53 4.97 -3.73 16.87
N TYR A 54 6.09 -3.01 16.98
CA TYR A 54 6.07 -1.56 17.14
C TYR A 54 5.39 -0.87 15.96
N LEU A 55 5.71 -1.27 14.73
CA LEU A 55 5.08 -0.75 13.51
C LEU A 55 3.58 -0.99 13.50
N GLY A 56 3.13 -2.21 13.84
CA GLY A 56 1.70 -2.55 13.94
C GLY A 56 0.96 -1.68 14.97
N ASN A 57 1.57 -1.47 16.15
CA ASN A 57 1.01 -0.59 17.18
C ASN A 57 1.04 0.90 16.80
N ALA A 58 1.88 1.29 15.85
CA ALA A 58 1.90 2.64 15.29
C ALA A 58 0.88 2.85 14.15
N GLY A 59 0.10 1.82 13.82
CA GLY A 59 -0.94 1.85 12.77
C GLY A 59 -0.46 1.44 11.39
N GLY A 60 0.72 0.83 11.28
CA GLY A 60 1.21 0.19 10.06
C GLY A 60 0.74 -1.25 9.91
N ILE A 61 0.90 -1.80 8.72
CA ILE A 61 0.71 -3.24 8.48
C ILE A 61 2.11 -3.88 8.44
N PRO A 62 2.49 -4.67 9.47
CA PRO A 62 3.78 -5.33 9.48
C PRO A 62 3.82 -6.47 8.48
N VAL A 63 5.01 -6.75 7.92
CA VAL A 63 5.23 -7.92 7.05
C VAL A 63 5.53 -9.18 7.85
N ALA A 64 5.86 -9.03 9.13
CA ALA A 64 6.12 -10.09 10.09
C ALA A 64 5.67 -9.62 11.48
N GLY A 65 5.84 -10.46 12.49
CA GLY A 65 5.51 -10.12 13.87
C GLY A 65 4.32 -10.94 14.39
N ASP A 66 3.91 -10.63 15.60
CA ASP A 66 2.88 -11.36 16.33
C ASP A 66 1.65 -10.44 16.53
N ALA A 67 0.58 -10.70 15.82
CA ALA A 67 -0.65 -9.92 15.91
C ALA A 67 -1.24 -9.89 17.34
N SER A 68 -0.95 -10.91 18.18
CA SER A 68 -1.40 -10.93 19.57
C SER A 68 -0.78 -9.81 20.43
N LYS A 69 0.32 -9.21 19.97
CA LYS A 69 1.01 -8.09 20.63
C LYS A 69 0.54 -6.72 20.16
N ILE A 70 -0.45 -6.67 19.28
CA ILE A 70 -1.07 -5.43 18.83
C ILE A 70 -2.15 -5.03 19.83
N ASN A 71 -2.04 -3.81 20.37
CA ASN A 71 -2.88 -3.34 21.47
C ASN A 71 -4.23 -2.80 21.01
N ASP A 72 -4.31 -2.27 19.79
CA ASP A 72 -5.55 -1.73 19.23
C ASP A 72 -6.30 -2.84 18.49
N GLU A 73 -7.50 -3.16 18.95
CA GLU A 73 -8.29 -4.28 18.42
C GLU A 73 -8.65 -4.10 16.92
N LYS A 74 -8.86 -2.87 16.46
CA LYS A 74 -9.14 -2.61 15.04
C LYS A 74 -7.89 -2.80 14.18
N SER A 75 -6.75 -2.29 14.62
CA SER A 75 -5.47 -2.53 13.95
C SER A 75 -5.12 -4.01 13.91
N LYS A 76 -5.36 -4.72 15.01
CA LYS A 76 -5.16 -6.16 15.10
C LYS A 76 -6.03 -6.92 14.10
N ALA A 77 -7.34 -6.66 14.08
CA ALA A 77 -8.26 -7.30 13.15
C ALA A 77 -7.87 -7.04 11.67
N MET A 78 -7.50 -5.82 11.33
CA MET A 78 -7.02 -5.45 10.00
C MET A 78 -5.73 -6.20 9.63
N ILE A 79 -4.77 -6.31 10.56
CA ILE A 79 -3.51 -7.03 10.32
C ILE A 79 -3.77 -8.52 10.12
N GLU A 80 -4.64 -9.13 10.93
CA GLU A 80 -5.02 -10.55 10.82
C GLU A 80 -5.72 -10.84 9.49
N GLU A 81 -6.66 -9.99 9.08
CA GLU A 81 -7.35 -10.11 7.80
C GLU A 81 -6.36 -10.01 6.63
N TYR A 82 -5.48 -9.01 6.66
CA TYR A 82 -4.47 -8.82 5.63
C TYR A 82 -3.49 -10.00 5.54
N ALA A 83 -3.06 -10.52 6.69
CA ALA A 83 -2.21 -11.71 6.75
C ALA A 83 -2.91 -12.95 6.16
N SER A 84 -4.21 -13.10 6.36
CA SER A 84 -4.99 -14.17 5.73
C SER A 84 -4.95 -14.08 4.20
N TYR A 85 -5.18 -12.88 3.62
CA TYR A 85 -5.07 -12.68 2.17
C TYR A 85 -3.65 -12.95 1.66
N ALA A 86 -2.63 -12.54 2.40
CA ALA A 86 -1.23 -12.80 2.04
C ALA A 86 -0.92 -14.30 2.02
N ASN A 87 -1.33 -15.04 3.04
CA ASN A 87 -1.12 -16.48 3.17
C ASN A 87 -1.87 -17.27 2.09
N ASP A 88 -3.03 -16.80 1.67
CA ASP A 88 -3.82 -17.39 0.59
C ASP A 88 -3.30 -17.03 -0.82
N GLY A 89 -2.24 -16.23 -0.93
CA GLY A 89 -1.74 -15.74 -2.22
C GLY A 89 -2.69 -14.77 -2.92
N LYS A 90 -3.56 -14.11 -2.17
CA LYS A 90 -4.59 -13.20 -2.67
C LYS A 90 -4.19 -11.72 -2.54
N LEU A 91 -2.91 -11.41 -2.52
CA LEU A 91 -2.44 -10.04 -2.64
C LEU A 91 -2.22 -9.69 -4.10
N SER A 92 -2.76 -8.56 -4.51
CA SER A 92 -2.51 -7.98 -5.83
C SER A 92 -1.83 -6.63 -5.68
N TYR A 93 -0.87 -6.35 -6.54
CA TYR A 93 -0.15 -5.09 -6.50
C TYR A 93 -0.90 -4.02 -7.30
N TYR A 94 -0.77 -2.78 -6.85
CA TYR A 94 -1.34 -1.64 -7.56
C TYR A 94 -0.65 -1.45 -8.91
N PRO A 95 -1.37 -1.31 -10.04
CA PRO A 95 -0.80 -1.30 -11.38
C PRO A 95 -0.32 0.10 -11.81
N ASP A 96 0.57 0.71 -11.04
CA ASP A 96 1.12 2.06 -11.33
C ASP A 96 2.44 2.06 -12.11
N TYR A 97 2.91 0.88 -12.49
CA TYR A 97 4.24 0.73 -13.10
C TYR A 97 4.35 1.25 -14.53
N ALA A 98 3.25 1.36 -15.24
CA ALA A 98 3.23 1.83 -16.63
C ALA A 98 3.16 3.36 -16.75
N ALA A 99 2.78 4.04 -15.68
CA ALA A 99 2.66 5.50 -15.64
C ALA A 99 2.99 6.02 -14.24
N SER A 100 4.17 6.60 -14.08
CA SER A 100 4.68 7.06 -12.77
C SER A 100 3.81 8.15 -12.12
N ASN A 101 3.02 8.87 -12.91
CA ASN A 101 2.12 9.92 -12.44
C ASN A 101 0.79 9.41 -11.87
N LEU A 102 0.46 8.12 -12.01
CA LEU A 102 -0.81 7.57 -11.50
C LEU A 102 -0.91 7.60 -9.98
N THR A 103 0.20 7.43 -9.29
CA THR A 103 0.25 7.48 -7.82
C THR A 103 -0.36 8.76 -7.25
N ASP A 104 -0.13 9.89 -7.91
CA ASP A 104 -0.69 11.19 -7.51
C ASP A 104 -2.03 11.47 -8.21
N ALA A 105 -2.18 11.02 -9.44
CA ALA A 105 -3.35 11.31 -10.26
C ALA A 105 -4.62 10.65 -9.74
N VAL A 106 -4.55 9.38 -9.35
CA VAL A 106 -5.72 8.62 -8.88
C VAL A 106 -6.30 9.21 -7.59
N PRO A 107 -5.52 9.44 -6.51
CA PRO A 107 -6.06 10.07 -5.31
C PRO A 107 -6.65 11.46 -5.56
N ALA A 108 -6.01 12.27 -6.42
CA ALA A 108 -6.49 13.61 -6.76
C ALA A 108 -7.86 13.57 -7.48
N GLU A 109 -8.03 12.68 -8.44
CA GLU A 109 -9.30 12.51 -9.14
C GLU A 109 -10.41 11.96 -8.21
N PHE A 110 -10.08 11.02 -7.33
CA PHE A 110 -11.03 10.54 -6.32
C PHE A 110 -11.41 11.62 -5.31
N GLN A 111 -10.49 12.50 -4.95
CA GLN A 111 -10.81 13.63 -4.05
C GLN A 111 -11.85 14.56 -4.68
N GLU A 112 -11.77 14.81 -6.00
CA GLU A 112 -12.77 15.60 -6.72
C GLU A 112 -14.17 14.93 -6.72
N LEU A 113 -14.19 13.59 -6.81
CA LEU A 113 -15.42 12.81 -6.67
C LEU A 113 -16.05 12.98 -5.28
N VAL A 114 -15.24 12.79 -4.23
CA VAL A 114 -15.70 12.89 -2.83
C VAL A 114 -16.17 14.31 -2.50
N ASN A 115 -15.51 15.33 -3.05
CA ASN A 115 -15.90 16.73 -2.91
C ASN A 115 -17.16 17.08 -3.74
N GLY A 116 -17.63 16.19 -4.60
CA GLY A 116 -18.80 16.42 -5.46
C GLY A 116 -18.53 17.38 -6.63
N THR A 117 -17.27 17.66 -6.94
CA THR A 117 -16.87 18.57 -8.05
C THR A 117 -16.81 17.87 -9.39
N LYS A 118 -16.61 16.53 -9.39
CA LYS A 118 -16.65 15.69 -10.60
C LYS A 118 -17.63 14.53 -10.47
N LYS A 119 -18.18 14.11 -11.60
CA LYS A 119 -18.97 12.87 -11.68
C LYS A 119 -18.05 11.66 -11.87
N PRO A 120 -18.49 10.44 -11.53
CA PRO A 120 -17.68 9.22 -11.68
C PRO A 120 -17.09 9.04 -13.09
N ALA A 121 -17.85 9.32 -14.14
CA ALA A 121 -17.38 9.20 -15.52
C ALA A 121 -16.25 10.20 -15.85
N ASP A 122 -16.33 11.42 -15.31
CA ASP A 122 -15.31 12.46 -15.54
C ASP A 122 -14.02 12.12 -14.77
N VAL A 123 -14.13 11.51 -13.59
CA VAL A 123 -13.00 11.00 -12.81
C VAL A 123 -12.27 9.90 -13.56
N LEU A 124 -12.99 8.89 -14.05
CA LEU A 124 -12.41 7.81 -14.84
C LEU A 124 -11.72 8.33 -16.11
N LYS A 125 -12.34 9.28 -16.79
CA LYS A 125 -11.75 9.94 -17.96
C LYS A 125 -10.47 10.69 -17.60
N GLY A 126 -10.46 11.45 -16.50
CA GLY A 126 -9.28 12.17 -16.03
C GLY A 126 -8.12 11.25 -15.65
N ILE A 127 -8.40 10.11 -15.01
CA ILE A 127 -7.40 9.08 -14.73
C ILE A 127 -6.82 8.51 -16.03
N HIS A 128 -7.68 8.18 -16.99
CA HIS A 128 -7.26 7.61 -18.28
C HIS A 128 -6.35 8.57 -19.06
N GLU A 129 -6.75 9.83 -19.17
CA GLU A 129 -5.95 10.85 -19.86
C GLU A 129 -4.55 11.02 -19.20
N LYS A 130 -4.49 10.99 -17.89
CA LYS A 130 -3.20 11.07 -17.16
C LYS A 130 -2.37 9.80 -17.32
N TYR A 131 -3.01 8.65 -17.40
CA TYR A 131 -2.33 7.39 -17.70
C TYR A 131 -1.66 7.43 -19.06
N ASP A 132 -2.39 7.85 -20.10
CA ASP A 132 -1.86 7.92 -21.47
C ASP A 132 -0.64 8.83 -21.56
N VAL A 133 -0.71 10.02 -20.96
CA VAL A 133 0.43 10.94 -20.86
C VAL A 133 1.61 10.31 -20.13
N GLY A 134 1.38 9.67 -18.99
CA GLY A 134 2.44 9.04 -18.20
C GLY A 134 3.11 7.88 -18.92
N VAL A 135 2.35 7.10 -19.68
CA VAL A 135 2.88 5.99 -20.50
C VAL A 135 3.73 6.53 -21.67
N GLU A 136 3.27 7.62 -22.32
CA GLU A 136 4.04 8.28 -23.38
C GLU A 136 5.35 8.84 -22.85
N ASP A 137 5.33 9.55 -21.71
CA ASP A 137 6.53 10.11 -21.06
C ASP A 137 7.54 9.02 -20.66
N MET A 138 7.06 7.85 -20.27
CA MET A 138 7.89 6.69 -19.93
C MET A 138 8.43 5.96 -21.18
N GLY A 139 7.97 6.31 -22.38
CA GLY A 139 8.35 5.65 -23.63
C GLY A 139 7.84 4.20 -23.73
N VAL A 140 6.80 3.85 -22.98
CA VAL A 140 6.18 2.53 -23.02
C VAL A 140 5.34 2.43 -24.29
N LYS A 141 5.61 1.44 -25.13
CA LYS A 141 4.78 1.19 -26.32
C LYS A 141 3.47 0.53 -25.89
N THR A 142 2.39 1.23 -26.06
CA THR A 142 1.03 0.65 -25.97
C THR A 142 0.72 -0.03 -27.31
N ASN A 143 0.38 -1.32 -27.26
CA ASN A 143 -0.08 -2.09 -28.43
C ASN A 143 -1.56 -1.81 -28.67
#